data_c6acc0f49e77b305881aea8074cc1a22
#
_entry.id   c6acc0f49e77b305881aea8074cc1a22
#
_cell.length_a   1.000
_cell.length_b   1.000
_cell.length_c   1.000
_cell.angle_alpha   90.00
_cell.angle_beta   90.00
_cell.angle_gamma   90.00
#
_symmetry.space_group_name_H-M   'P 1'
#
loop_
_entity.id
_entity.type
_entity.pdbx_description
1 polymer ?
#
loop_
_entity_poly.entity_id
_entity_poly.type
_entity_poly.pdbx_seq_one_letter_code
_entity_poly.pdbx_strand_id
1 'polypeptide(L)'
;MAGGQTTLYMRILTFDIEDWFHFLEHRSTKDEMQWKDFEPRVRHNTANILRFLENHHQKATFFIIGWIAKKNPGLVKEIADAGHEIGLHSYGHQLIWQQTPDEFRQDILRNIGILEDQLGYKVDKYRAPGFSVKRTNLWAFDVMAETGITTDASIFPATRAHGGMPSFPYNFPCLIKHNGISIKEFPVNYTSIAGIRTVLTGGGYFRFWPYAMIRHYTELSPYVMSYFHPRDFDCNQPMLEDLGPYRKFRAYYGLSNSQQKLERWISEYTFTNLHDADSSIDWEKVPVVDINSI
;
A
#
# COMPACT_ATOMS: atom_id res chain seq x y z
N MET A 1 5.88 41.47 -7.48
CA MET A 1 4.74 40.65 -7.10
C MET A 1 5.23 39.22 -7.09
N ALA A 2 5.49 38.67 -5.91
CA ALA A 2 5.89 37.29 -5.78
C ALA A 2 4.66 36.42 -6.02
N GLY A 3 4.65 35.69 -7.13
CA GLY A 3 3.63 34.68 -7.40
C GLY A 3 3.72 33.62 -6.34
N GLY A 4 2.74 33.58 -5.45
CA GLY A 4 2.62 32.52 -4.47
C GLY A 4 2.43 31.19 -5.21
N GLN A 5 3.46 30.36 -5.23
CA GLN A 5 3.31 28.95 -5.58
C GLN A 5 2.34 28.35 -4.56
N THR A 6 1.12 28.09 -4.99
CA THR A 6 0.17 27.29 -4.20
C THR A 6 0.81 25.94 -4.02
N THR A 7 1.31 25.64 -2.82
CA THR A 7 1.83 24.31 -2.50
C THR A 7 0.68 23.33 -2.67
N LEU A 8 0.72 22.51 -3.70
CA LEU A 8 -0.28 21.51 -3.96
C LEU A 8 -0.09 20.38 -2.92
N TYR A 9 -0.97 20.30 -1.95
CA TYR A 9 -0.95 19.23 -0.97
C TYR A 9 -1.50 17.94 -1.61
N MET A 10 -0.63 16.96 -1.78
CA MET A 10 -0.98 15.65 -2.33
C MET A 10 -1.22 14.67 -1.19
N ARG A 11 -2.44 14.19 -1.05
CA ARG A 11 -2.83 13.19 -0.04
C ARG A 11 -3.42 11.98 -0.74
N ILE A 12 -2.72 10.87 -0.69
CA ILE A 12 -3.08 9.64 -1.40
C ILE A 12 -3.57 8.62 -0.39
N LEU A 13 -4.78 8.12 -0.62
CA LEU A 13 -5.41 7.09 0.19
C LEU A 13 -5.27 5.74 -0.51
N THR A 14 -4.69 4.76 0.19
CA THR A 14 -4.53 3.42 -0.37
C THR A 14 -4.92 2.33 0.61
N PHE A 15 -5.42 1.21 0.07
CA PHE A 15 -5.76 0.02 0.81
C PHE A 15 -5.11 -1.20 0.17
N ASP A 16 -4.41 -1.97 0.98
CA ASP A 16 -3.87 -3.27 0.58
C ASP A 16 -4.94 -4.31 0.94
N ILE A 17 -5.55 -4.91 -0.08
CA ILE A 17 -6.69 -5.83 0.09
C ILE A 17 -6.19 -7.19 0.49
N GLU A 18 -6.06 -7.33 1.80
CA GLU A 18 -5.65 -8.50 2.55
C GLU A 18 -6.78 -8.96 3.49
N ASP A 19 -6.84 -10.24 3.79
CA ASP A 19 -7.68 -10.73 4.88
C ASP A 19 -6.90 -10.73 6.21
N TRP A 20 -7.59 -10.89 7.31
CA TRP A 20 -7.02 -10.86 8.66
C TRP A 20 -5.94 -11.92 8.89
N PHE A 21 -5.93 -12.99 8.13
CA PHE A 21 -4.97 -14.09 8.24
C PHE A 21 -3.74 -13.96 7.32
N HIS A 22 -3.64 -12.98 6.46
CA HIS A 22 -2.47 -12.77 5.59
C HIS A 22 -1.27 -12.19 6.35
N PHE A 23 -0.88 -12.86 7.45
CA PHE A 23 0.32 -12.46 8.20
C PHE A 23 1.59 -12.95 7.51
N LEU A 24 2.47 -12.02 7.20
CA LEU A 24 3.78 -12.33 6.63
C LEU A 24 4.65 -13.13 7.61
N GLU A 25 5.40 -14.11 7.08
CA GLU A 25 6.35 -14.93 7.84
C GLU A 25 5.73 -15.55 9.10
N HIS A 26 4.51 -16.04 8.97
CA HIS A 26 3.83 -16.73 10.06
C HIS A 26 3.51 -18.17 9.67
N ARG A 27 3.87 -19.15 10.53
CA ARG A 27 3.80 -20.58 10.19
C ARG A 27 2.40 -21.08 9.85
N SER A 28 1.36 -20.55 10.49
CA SER A 28 -0.03 -20.98 10.28
C SER A 28 -0.75 -20.24 9.15
N THR A 29 -0.09 -19.25 8.55
CA THR A 29 -0.66 -18.42 7.47
C THR A 29 0.31 -18.20 6.31
N LYS A 30 1.22 -19.17 6.10
CA LYS A 30 2.36 -19.02 5.20
C LYS A 30 1.97 -18.99 3.72
N ASP A 31 0.94 -19.75 3.35
CA ASP A 31 0.57 -19.98 1.96
C ASP A 31 -0.94 -20.23 1.78
N GLU A 32 -1.37 -20.26 0.52
CA GLU A 32 -2.77 -20.42 0.13
C GLU A 32 -3.40 -21.77 0.56
N MET A 33 -2.59 -22.78 0.87
CA MET A 33 -3.11 -24.06 1.38
C MET A 33 -3.63 -23.93 2.80
N GLN A 34 -3.00 -23.06 3.60
CA GLN A 34 -3.41 -22.77 4.97
C GLN A 34 -4.55 -21.76 5.02
N TRP A 35 -4.56 -20.78 4.09
CA TRP A 35 -5.58 -19.72 4.08
C TRP A 35 -7.00 -20.21 3.91
N LYS A 36 -7.20 -21.35 3.21
CA LYS A 36 -8.53 -21.96 2.99
C LYS A 36 -9.23 -22.40 4.28
N ASP A 37 -8.48 -22.59 5.37
CA ASP A 37 -8.98 -23.05 6.64
C ASP A 37 -9.51 -21.90 7.54
N PHE A 38 -9.29 -20.64 7.12
CA PHE A 38 -9.76 -19.47 7.83
C PHE A 38 -11.06 -18.92 7.22
N GLU A 39 -11.95 -18.44 8.10
CA GLU A 39 -13.15 -17.75 7.66
C GLU A 39 -12.79 -16.36 7.07
N PRO A 40 -13.09 -16.11 5.78
CA PRO A 40 -12.72 -14.86 5.15
C PRO A 40 -13.62 -13.70 5.60
N ARG A 41 -13.01 -12.54 5.86
CA ARG A 41 -13.70 -11.30 6.25
C ARG A 41 -13.46 -10.16 5.26
N VAL A 42 -12.55 -10.36 4.30
CA VAL A 42 -12.10 -9.32 3.38
C VAL A 42 -13.26 -8.69 2.61
N ARG A 43 -14.23 -9.50 2.12
CA ARG A 43 -15.37 -8.97 1.34
C ARG A 43 -16.25 -8.05 2.19
N HIS A 44 -16.60 -8.48 3.40
CA HIS A 44 -17.39 -7.67 4.33
C HIS A 44 -16.66 -6.37 4.71
N ASN A 45 -15.39 -6.48 5.04
CA ASN A 45 -14.58 -5.35 5.47
C ASN A 45 -14.35 -4.36 4.33
N THR A 46 -14.11 -4.85 3.10
CA THR A 46 -13.98 -3.98 1.91
C THR A 46 -15.29 -3.26 1.61
N ALA A 47 -16.45 -3.94 1.68
CA ALA A 47 -17.74 -3.29 1.47
C ALA A 47 -18.02 -2.17 2.50
N ASN A 48 -17.57 -2.34 3.75
CA ASN A 48 -17.65 -1.27 4.76
C ASN A 48 -16.76 -0.07 4.38
N ILE A 49 -15.54 -0.31 3.89
CA ILE A 49 -14.63 0.74 3.42
C ILE A 49 -15.24 1.48 2.23
N LEU A 50 -15.76 0.79 1.22
CA LEU A 50 -16.36 1.41 0.04
C LEU A 50 -17.50 2.34 0.40
N ARG A 51 -18.45 1.88 1.25
CA ARG A 51 -19.57 2.69 1.74
C ARG A 51 -19.09 3.94 2.51
N PHE A 52 -18.06 3.77 3.26
CA PHE A 52 -17.45 4.83 4.05
C PHE A 52 -16.78 5.89 3.15
N LEU A 53 -16.04 5.45 2.12
CA LEU A 53 -15.42 6.36 1.15
C LEU A 53 -16.47 7.08 0.29
N GLU A 54 -17.54 6.40 -0.09
CA GLU A 54 -18.69 7.00 -0.80
C GLU A 54 -19.33 8.12 0.01
N ASN A 55 -19.64 7.88 1.29
CA ASN A 55 -20.24 8.86 2.20
C ASN A 55 -19.40 10.13 2.37
N HIS A 56 -18.08 10.02 2.19
CA HIS A 56 -17.16 11.15 2.33
C HIS A 56 -16.61 11.65 0.99
N HIS A 57 -17.12 11.14 -0.14
CA HIS A 57 -16.70 11.52 -1.50
C HIS A 57 -15.18 11.39 -1.72
N GLN A 58 -14.55 10.37 -1.11
CA GLN A 58 -13.12 10.14 -1.21
C GLN A 58 -12.79 9.12 -2.30
N LYS A 59 -11.64 9.29 -2.96
CA LYS A 59 -11.07 8.31 -3.89
C LYS A 59 -9.84 7.65 -3.28
N ALA A 60 -9.61 6.40 -3.67
CA ALA A 60 -8.49 5.60 -3.17
C ALA A 60 -7.98 4.63 -4.23
N THR A 61 -6.74 4.13 -4.02
CA THR A 61 -6.19 3.00 -4.77
C THR A 61 -6.26 1.75 -3.91
N PHE A 62 -6.72 0.65 -4.50
CA PHE A 62 -6.84 -0.64 -3.86
C PHE A 62 -5.85 -1.62 -4.49
N PHE A 63 -4.81 -1.99 -3.76
CA PHE A 63 -3.83 -2.99 -4.16
C PHE A 63 -4.33 -4.37 -3.77
N ILE A 64 -4.62 -5.21 -4.76
CA ILE A 64 -5.36 -6.46 -4.54
C ILE A 64 -4.46 -7.68 -4.68
N ILE A 65 -4.50 -8.56 -3.68
CA ILE A 65 -3.91 -9.89 -3.75
C ILE A 65 -4.68 -10.73 -4.78
N GLY A 66 -4.00 -11.28 -5.77
CA GLY A 66 -4.63 -12.06 -6.83
C GLY A 66 -5.39 -13.29 -6.33
N TRP A 67 -4.92 -13.92 -5.26
CA TRP A 67 -5.65 -15.00 -4.59
C TRP A 67 -7.03 -14.53 -4.07
N ILE A 68 -7.09 -13.34 -3.46
CA ILE A 68 -8.36 -12.75 -3.00
C ILE A 68 -9.29 -12.46 -4.16
N ALA A 69 -8.76 -11.84 -5.23
CA ALA A 69 -9.54 -11.57 -6.45
C ALA A 69 -10.12 -12.85 -7.07
N LYS A 70 -9.34 -13.94 -7.08
CA LYS A 70 -9.77 -15.25 -7.58
C LYS A 70 -10.84 -15.89 -6.68
N LYS A 71 -10.73 -15.74 -5.36
CA LYS A 71 -11.66 -16.35 -4.38
C LYS A 71 -12.94 -15.55 -4.18
N ASN A 72 -12.94 -14.27 -4.54
CA ASN A 72 -14.08 -13.37 -4.38
C ASN A 72 -14.48 -12.76 -5.74
N PRO A 73 -15.12 -13.55 -6.63
CA PRO A 73 -15.58 -13.05 -7.91
C PRO A 73 -16.47 -11.82 -7.73
N GLY A 74 -16.21 -10.78 -8.53
CA GLY A 74 -16.95 -9.52 -8.48
C GLY A 74 -16.40 -8.47 -7.50
N LEU A 75 -15.55 -8.84 -6.51
CA LEU A 75 -15.00 -7.88 -5.56
C LEU A 75 -14.18 -6.78 -6.26
N VAL A 76 -13.33 -7.17 -7.22
CA VAL A 76 -12.51 -6.23 -8.00
C VAL A 76 -13.39 -5.25 -8.76
N LYS A 77 -14.43 -5.78 -9.41
CA LYS A 77 -15.40 -4.97 -10.16
C LYS A 77 -16.20 -4.05 -9.24
N GLU A 78 -16.63 -4.50 -8.08
CA GLU A 78 -17.33 -3.68 -7.08
C GLU A 78 -16.48 -2.46 -6.66
N ILE A 79 -15.19 -2.66 -6.44
CA ILE A 79 -14.25 -1.57 -6.09
C ILE A 79 -14.10 -0.59 -7.27
N ALA A 80 -13.92 -1.11 -8.48
CA ALA A 80 -13.75 -0.29 -9.69
C ALA A 80 -15.02 0.48 -10.03
N ASP A 81 -16.20 -0.15 -9.98
CA ASP A 81 -17.51 0.47 -10.24
C ASP A 81 -17.83 1.58 -9.20
N ALA A 82 -17.31 1.48 -7.98
CA ALA A 82 -17.34 2.55 -6.98
C ALA A 82 -16.40 3.73 -7.32
N GLY A 83 -15.67 3.66 -8.44
CA GLY A 83 -14.80 4.70 -8.95
C GLY A 83 -13.44 4.78 -8.26
N HIS A 84 -12.96 3.67 -7.71
CA HIS A 84 -11.63 3.56 -7.14
C HIS A 84 -10.64 2.93 -8.11
N GLU A 85 -9.36 3.22 -7.93
CA GLU A 85 -8.29 2.63 -8.73
C GLU A 85 -7.90 1.25 -8.21
N ILE A 86 -7.55 0.35 -9.14
CA ILE A 86 -7.04 -0.98 -8.83
C ILE A 86 -5.54 -1.06 -9.10
N GLY A 87 -4.81 -1.65 -8.16
CA GLY A 87 -3.40 -1.99 -8.28
C GLY A 87 -3.15 -3.44 -7.88
N LEU A 88 -1.94 -3.91 -8.14
CA LEU A 88 -1.45 -5.26 -7.91
C LEU A 88 -0.76 -5.36 -6.53
N HIS A 89 -1.06 -6.42 -5.76
CA HIS A 89 -0.41 -6.72 -4.48
C HIS A 89 0.13 -8.14 -4.40
N SER A 90 0.87 -8.59 -5.46
CA SER A 90 1.26 -10.00 -5.61
C SER A 90 0.04 -10.93 -5.80
N TYR A 91 0.25 -12.11 -6.38
CA TYR A 91 -0.80 -13.15 -6.38
C TYR A 91 -0.88 -13.85 -5.02
N GLY A 92 0.27 -14.29 -4.50
CA GLY A 92 0.40 -15.13 -3.31
C GLY A 92 0.87 -14.40 -2.06
N HIS A 93 0.85 -13.06 -2.03
CA HIS A 93 1.28 -12.24 -0.89
C HIS A 93 2.70 -12.59 -0.40
N GLN A 94 3.60 -12.95 -1.33
CA GLN A 94 4.97 -13.33 -0.98
C GLN A 94 5.92 -12.14 -0.97
N LEU A 95 6.88 -12.17 -0.05
CA LEU A 95 7.94 -11.16 0.01
C LEU A 95 8.88 -11.32 -1.19
N ILE A 96 9.24 -10.21 -1.86
CA ILE A 96 10.09 -10.24 -3.08
C ILE A 96 11.41 -10.97 -2.82
N TRP A 97 12.05 -10.73 -1.67
CA TRP A 97 13.35 -11.35 -1.33
C TRP A 97 13.27 -12.85 -1.01
N GLN A 98 12.08 -13.44 -0.94
CA GLN A 98 11.85 -14.88 -0.84
C GLN A 98 11.64 -15.55 -2.20
N GLN A 99 11.69 -14.78 -3.28
CA GLN A 99 11.45 -15.23 -4.65
C GLN A 99 12.70 -15.03 -5.50
N THR A 100 12.82 -15.87 -6.52
CA THR A 100 13.71 -15.62 -7.66
C THR A 100 13.05 -14.60 -8.62
N PRO A 101 13.80 -13.96 -9.53
CA PRO A 101 13.23 -13.08 -10.54
C PRO A 101 12.12 -13.74 -11.39
N ASP A 102 12.27 -15.02 -11.71
CA ASP A 102 11.28 -15.75 -12.50
C ASP A 102 10.00 -16.07 -11.70
N GLU A 103 10.14 -16.46 -10.43
CA GLU A 103 8.99 -16.65 -9.54
C GLU A 103 8.22 -15.33 -9.35
N PHE A 104 8.91 -14.23 -9.16
CA PHE A 104 8.30 -12.90 -9.02
C PHE A 104 7.60 -12.47 -10.31
N ARG A 105 8.21 -12.72 -11.48
CA ARG A 105 7.57 -12.47 -12.79
C ARG A 105 6.28 -13.26 -12.95
N GLN A 106 6.28 -14.55 -12.61
CA GLN A 106 5.09 -15.40 -12.70
C GLN A 106 4.01 -14.94 -11.70
N ASP A 107 4.39 -14.53 -10.51
CA ASP A 107 3.45 -14.00 -9.51
C ASP A 107 2.75 -12.73 -10.01
N ILE A 108 3.51 -11.75 -10.55
CA ILE A 108 2.95 -10.53 -11.15
C ILE A 108 2.04 -10.84 -12.33
N LEU A 109 2.52 -11.62 -13.31
CA LEU A 109 1.75 -11.94 -14.51
C LEU A 109 0.45 -12.69 -14.17
N ARG A 110 0.49 -13.59 -13.19
CA ARG A 110 -0.70 -14.29 -12.71
C ARG A 110 -1.70 -13.31 -12.09
N ASN A 111 -1.22 -12.34 -11.31
CA ASN A 111 -2.09 -11.32 -10.70
C ASN A 111 -2.69 -10.40 -11.77
N ILE A 112 -1.85 -9.92 -12.72
CA ILE A 112 -2.31 -9.10 -13.86
C ILE A 112 -3.45 -9.80 -14.58
N GLY A 113 -3.24 -11.06 -15.02
CA GLY A 113 -4.26 -11.81 -15.78
C GLY A 113 -5.61 -11.89 -15.04
N ILE A 114 -5.59 -12.16 -13.73
CA ILE A 114 -6.81 -12.25 -12.93
C ILE A 114 -7.54 -10.91 -12.80
N LEU A 115 -6.79 -9.82 -12.56
CA LEU A 115 -7.41 -8.50 -12.38
C LEU A 115 -7.91 -7.94 -13.71
N GLU A 116 -7.11 -8.03 -14.77
CA GLU A 116 -7.48 -7.53 -16.11
C GLU A 116 -8.65 -8.31 -16.72
N ASP A 117 -8.74 -9.64 -16.51
CA ASP A 117 -9.89 -10.45 -16.92
C ASP A 117 -11.20 -9.98 -16.27
N GLN A 118 -11.15 -9.52 -15.00
CA GLN A 118 -12.33 -9.02 -14.30
C GLN A 118 -12.68 -7.57 -14.67
N LEU A 119 -11.69 -6.76 -15.01
CA LEU A 119 -11.83 -5.33 -15.24
C LEU A 119 -12.04 -4.95 -16.70
N GLY A 120 -11.46 -5.72 -17.65
CA GLY A 120 -11.45 -5.40 -19.08
C GLY A 120 -10.48 -4.28 -19.47
N TYR A 121 -9.60 -3.85 -18.58
CA TYR A 121 -8.55 -2.85 -18.85
C TYR A 121 -7.25 -3.20 -18.11
N LYS A 122 -6.14 -2.55 -18.50
CA LYS A 122 -4.80 -2.81 -17.95
C LYS A 122 -4.61 -2.28 -16.55
N VAL A 123 -3.88 -3.05 -15.72
CA VAL A 123 -3.48 -2.68 -14.37
C VAL A 123 -1.95 -2.60 -14.32
N ASP A 124 -1.42 -1.42 -14.05
CA ASP A 124 0.02 -1.12 -14.13
C ASP A 124 0.61 -0.49 -12.85
N LYS A 125 -0.15 -0.50 -11.76
CA LYS A 125 0.30 -0.04 -10.44
C LYS A 125 0.63 -1.23 -9.56
N TYR A 126 1.76 -1.19 -8.86
CA TYR A 126 2.20 -2.26 -8.00
C TYR A 126 2.55 -1.78 -6.58
N ARG A 127 2.27 -2.62 -5.60
CA ARG A 127 2.80 -2.52 -4.25
C ARG A 127 3.25 -3.88 -3.75
N ALA A 128 4.50 -3.96 -3.30
CA ALA A 128 5.07 -5.19 -2.75
C ALA A 128 4.51 -5.52 -1.37
N PRO A 129 4.08 -6.76 -1.10
CA PRO A 129 3.76 -7.23 0.24
C PRO A 129 4.86 -6.87 1.24
N GLY A 130 4.46 -6.31 2.39
CA GLY A 130 5.37 -5.92 3.44
C GLY A 130 6.38 -4.82 3.07
N PHE A 131 6.20 -4.13 1.94
CA PHE A 131 7.17 -3.19 1.38
C PHE A 131 8.56 -3.86 1.20
N SER A 132 8.57 -5.04 0.60
CA SER A 132 9.70 -5.96 0.59
C SER A 132 10.78 -5.66 -0.46
N VAL A 133 10.73 -4.50 -1.10
CA VAL A 133 11.84 -4.00 -1.90
C VAL A 133 13.00 -3.60 -0.98
N LYS A 134 14.20 -4.12 -1.29
CA LYS A 134 15.46 -3.91 -0.54
C LYS A 134 16.61 -3.71 -1.53
N ARG A 135 17.75 -3.23 -1.04
CA ARG A 135 18.99 -3.16 -1.86
C ARG A 135 19.43 -4.50 -2.45
N THR A 136 19.04 -5.61 -1.85
CA THR A 136 19.44 -6.96 -2.29
C THR A 136 18.57 -7.54 -3.39
N ASN A 137 17.47 -6.88 -3.74
CA ASN A 137 16.53 -7.36 -4.77
C ASN A 137 16.11 -6.26 -5.76
N LEU A 138 17.04 -5.37 -6.14
CA LEU A 138 16.77 -4.28 -7.09
C LEU A 138 16.36 -4.79 -8.47
N TRP A 139 16.69 -6.04 -8.82
CA TRP A 139 16.22 -6.74 -10.00
C TRP A 139 14.67 -6.76 -10.11
N ALA A 140 13.97 -6.51 -8.99
CA ALA A 140 12.51 -6.43 -9.00
C ALA A 140 11.99 -5.31 -9.89
N PHE A 141 12.73 -4.20 -10.03
CA PHE A 141 12.35 -3.12 -10.94
C PHE A 141 12.46 -3.52 -12.41
N ASP A 142 13.46 -4.34 -12.77
CA ASP A 142 13.57 -4.88 -14.13
C ASP A 142 12.34 -5.75 -14.45
N VAL A 143 11.98 -6.65 -13.54
CA VAL A 143 10.80 -7.53 -13.69
C VAL A 143 9.49 -6.73 -13.75
N MET A 144 9.34 -5.71 -12.89
CA MET A 144 8.16 -4.83 -12.93
C MET A 144 8.02 -4.17 -14.31
N ALA A 145 9.09 -3.58 -14.84
CA ALA A 145 9.07 -2.95 -16.18
C ALA A 145 8.77 -3.95 -17.30
N GLU A 146 9.41 -5.13 -17.28
CA GLU A 146 9.17 -6.20 -18.25
C GLU A 146 7.71 -6.69 -18.25
N THR A 147 7.06 -6.66 -17.10
CA THR A 147 5.65 -7.07 -16.95
C THR A 147 4.64 -5.95 -17.18
N GLY A 148 5.12 -4.74 -17.54
CA GLY A 148 4.26 -3.60 -17.87
C GLY A 148 3.85 -2.72 -16.68
N ILE A 149 4.45 -2.93 -15.51
CA ILE A 149 4.27 -2.02 -14.35
C ILE A 149 4.97 -0.70 -14.65
N THR A 150 4.23 0.39 -14.56
CA THR A 150 4.75 1.76 -14.79
C THR A 150 4.89 2.56 -13.51
N THR A 151 4.14 2.19 -12.47
CA THR A 151 4.11 2.90 -11.19
C THR A 151 4.26 1.92 -10.03
N ASP A 152 5.23 2.19 -9.16
CA ASP A 152 5.46 1.44 -7.92
C ASP A 152 5.12 2.28 -6.69
N ALA A 153 4.67 1.62 -5.63
CA ALA A 153 4.41 2.22 -4.33
C ALA A 153 4.97 1.34 -3.20
N SER A 154 6.13 0.70 -3.47
CA SER A 154 6.72 -0.30 -2.57
C SER A 154 7.86 0.23 -1.72
N ILE A 155 8.42 1.41 -2.02
CA ILE A 155 9.55 1.93 -1.24
C ILE A 155 9.07 2.46 0.11
N PHE A 156 9.66 1.92 1.17
CA PHE A 156 9.48 2.38 2.54
C PHE A 156 10.83 2.92 3.04
N PRO A 157 11.02 4.27 3.08
CA PRO A 157 12.34 4.86 3.32
C PRO A 157 12.74 4.86 4.81
N ALA A 158 12.45 3.78 5.52
CA ALA A 158 12.84 3.56 6.91
C ALA A 158 13.04 2.05 7.17
N THR A 159 13.54 1.70 8.34
CA THR A 159 13.70 0.30 8.73
C THR A 159 12.35 -0.36 9.00
N ARG A 160 12.15 -1.56 8.43
CA ARG A 160 10.94 -2.37 8.61
C ARG A 160 11.30 -3.86 8.73
N ALA A 161 10.43 -4.63 9.41
CA ALA A 161 10.68 -6.05 9.67
C ALA A 161 10.82 -6.88 8.38
N HIS A 162 9.93 -6.68 7.40
CA HIS A 162 9.86 -7.50 6.17
C HIS A 162 10.49 -6.83 4.95
N GLY A 163 10.84 -5.56 5.04
CA GLY A 163 11.33 -4.75 3.92
C GLY A 163 11.95 -3.45 4.38
N GLY A 164 11.75 -2.42 3.56
CA GLY A 164 12.25 -1.09 3.82
C GLY A 164 13.64 -0.84 3.26
N MET A 165 13.86 0.40 2.88
CA MET A 165 15.11 0.89 2.28
C MET A 165 15.51 2.22 2.95
N PRO A 166 16.15 2.19 4.13
CA PRO A 166 16.55 3.41 4.86
C PRO A 166 17.52 4.30 4.10
N SER A 167 18.26 3.73 3.12
CA SER A 167 19.17 4.49 2.25
C SER A 167 18.41 5.27 1.16
N PHE A 168 17.13 5.00 0.91
CA PHE A 168 16.38 5.72 -0.12
C PHE A 168 16.28 7.21 0.23
N PRO A 169 16.64 8.11 -0.72
CA PRO A 169 16.87 9.52 -0.39
C PRO A 169 15.60 10.34 -0.23
N TYR A 170 14.48 9.92 -0.84
CA TYR A 170 13.25 10.69 -0.90
C TYR A 170 12.09 10.01 -0.16
N ASN A 171 11.15 10.80 0.32
CA ASN A 171 9.87 10.37 0.91
C ASN A 171 8.69 11.08 0.24
N PHE A 172 8.84 11.38 -1.05
CA PHE A 172 7.86 12.00 -1.96
C PHE A 172 8.10 11.45 -3.38
N PRO A 173 7.16 11.64 -4.33
CA PRO A 173 7.24 11.06 -5.67
C PRO A 173 8.53 11.37 -6.41
N CYS A 174 9.10 10.36 -7.05
CA CYS A 174 10.34 10.45 -7.81
C CYS A 174 10.38 9.41 -8.94
N LEU A 175 11.32 9.56 -9.88
CA LEU A 175 11.59 8.54 -10.89
C LEU A 175 12.75 7.66 -10.43
N ILE A 176 12.53 6.35 -10.40
CA ILE A 176 13.58 5.35 -10.25
C ILE A 176 14.12 5.02 -11.63
N LYS A 177 15.45 5.10 -11.78
CA LYS A 177 16.18 4.57 -12.93
C LYS A 177 16.99 3.34 -12.52
N HIS A 178 16.87 2.29 -13.30
CA HIS A 178 17.60 1.03 -13.10
C HIS A 178 17.81 0.35 -14.47
N ASN A 179 19.05 0.01 -14.84
CA ASN A 179 19.38 -0.71 -16.07
C ASN A 179 18.71 -0.17 -17.36
N GLY A 180 18.55 1.14 -17.45
CA GLY A 180 17.91 1.79 -18.62
C GLY A 180 16.39 1.88 -18.57
N ILE A 181 15.74 1.27 -17.59
CA ILE A 181 14.30 1.44 -17.32
C ILE A 181 14.02 2.64 -16.42
N SER A 182 12.77 3.12 -16.45
CA SER A 182 12.28 4.19 -15.59
C SER A 182 10.91 3.80 -15.04
N ILE A 183 10.77 3.83 -13.70
CA ILE A 183 9.51 3.56 -12.99
C ILE A 183 9.18 4.76 -12.11
N LYS A 184 7.91 5.16 -12.12
CA LYS A 184 7.37 6.17 -11.21
C LYS A 184 7.25 5.57 -9.82
N GLU A 185 7.84 6.21 -8.83
CA GLU A 185 7.78 5.73 -7.44
C GLU A 185 7.00 6.70 -6.58
N PHE A 186 6.08 6.15 -5.80
CA PHE A 186 5.33 6.84 -4.77
C PHE A 186 5.70 6.26 -3.39
N PRO A 187 6.83 6.66 -2.81
CA PRO A 187 7.30 6.07 -1.56
C PRO A 187 6.40 6.42 -0.39
N VAL A 188 6.39 5.56 0.63
CA VAL A 188 5.75 5.90 1.90
C VAL A 188 6.49 7.09 2.52
N ASN A 189 5.74 8.11 2.91
CA ASN A 189 6.33 9.27 3.55
C ASN A 189 6.54 9.05 5.06
N TYR A 190 7.54 9.71 5.61
CA TYR A 190 7.84 9.68 7.04
C TYR A 190 8.07 11.08 7.58
N THR A 191 7.94 11.22 8.88
CA THR A 191 8.45 12.37 9.64
C THR A 191 9.60 11.95 10.53
N SER A 192 10.35 12.89 11.06
CA SER A 192 11.39 12.63 12.06
C SER A 192 10.88 13.02 13.45
N ILE A 193 10.82 12.04 14.35
CA ILE A 193 10.50 12.27 15.76
C ILE A 193 11.74 11.88 16.57
N ALA A 194 12.33 12.83 17.27
CA ALA A 194 13.58 12.65 18.03
C ALA A 194 14.72 12.00 17.18
N GLY A 195 14.84 12.39 15.91
CA GLY A 195 15.85 11.85 14.99
C GLY A 195 15.51 10.49 14.36
N ILE A 196 14.36 9.89 14.72
CA ILE A 196 13.92 8.58 14.19
C ILE A 196 12.88 8.79 13.10
N ARG A 197 13.11 8.20 11.92
CA ARG A 197 12.12 8.17 10.83
C ARG A 197 10.88 7.40 11.27
N THR A 198 9.76 8.08 11.31
CA THR A 198 8.50 7.56 11.83
C THR A 198 7.39 7.75 10.82
N VAL A 199 6.62 6.71 10.58
CA VAL A 199 5.41 6.75 9.74
C VAL A 199 4.19 6.90 10.65
N LEU A 200 3.23 7.76 10.27
CA LEU A 200 2.01 8.00 11.03
C LEU A 200 0.75 7.55 10.29
N THR A 201 0.81 7.38 8.98
CA THR A 201 -0.34 7.32 8.07
C THR A 201 -0.59 5.92 7.51
N GLY A 202 -0.23 4.85 8.23
CA GLY A 202 -0.47 3.50 7.73
C GLY A 202 -0.61 2.43 8.81
N GLY A 203 -1.54 1.50 8.59
CA GLY A 203 -1.73 0.29 9.36
C GLY A 203 -1.68 0.49 10.87
N GLY A 204 -0.87 -0.31 11.56
CA GLY A 204 -0.70 -0.24 13.01
C GLY A 204 -0.15 1.09 13.53
N TYR A 205 0.62 1.83 12.73
CA TYR A 205 1.11 3.16 13.12
C TYR A 205 -0.03 4.16 13.27
N PHE A 206 -0.95 4.22 12.29
CA PHE A 206 -2.12 5.09 12.37
C PHE A 206 -2.99 4.77 13.59
N ARG A 207 -3.13 3.51 13.94
CA ARG A 207 -3.87 3.09 15.15
C ARG A 207 -3.17 3.50 16.44
N PHE A 208 -1.84 3.41 16.46
CA PHE A 208 -1.03 3.71 17.64
C PHE A 208 -0.92 5.21 17.98
N TRP A 209 -0.65 6.05 16.95
CA TRP A 209 -0.40 7.47 17.19
C TRP A 209 -1.68 8.24 17.56
N PRO A 210 -1.60 9.21 18.49
CA PRO A 210 -2.70 10.12 18.78
C PRO A 210 -3.14 10.89 17.53
N TYR A 211 -4.44 11.10 17.36
CA TYR A 211 -4.97 11.80 16.19
C TYR A 211 -4.38 13.19 15.98
N ALA A 212 -4.15 13.94 17.05
CA ALA A 212 -3.54 15.28 16.98
C ALA A 212 -2.16 15.28 16.29
N MET A 213 -1.36 14.21 16.49
CA MET A 213 -0.07 14.07 15.79
C MET A 213 -0.26 13.75 14.30
N ILE A 214 -1.20 12.87 13.98
CA ILE A 214 -1.54 12.54 12.59
C ILE A 214 -2.03 13.78 11.87
N ARG A 215 -2.94 14.55 12.49
CA ARG A 215 -3.46 15.80 11.96
C ARG A 215 -2.34 16.81 11.70
N HIS A 216 -1.54 17.10 12.70
CA HIS A 216 -0.42 18.04 12.59
C HIS A 216 0.56 17.66 11.48
N TYR A 217 0.89 16.37 11.38
CA TYR A 217 1.74 15.87 10.31
C TYR A 217 1.09 16.03 8.92
N THR A 218 -0.22 15.74 8.80
CA THR A 218 -0.97 15.88 7.55
C THR A 218 -1.03 17.34 7.09
N GLU A 219 -1.12 18.29 8.03
CA GLU A 219 -1.14 19.72 7.75
C GLU A 219 0.21 20.24 7.26
N LEU A 220 1.30 19.72 7.80
CA LEU A 220 2.66 20.18 7.47
C LEU A 220 3.26 19.47 6.25
N SER A 221 2.77 18.31 5.88
CA SER A 221 3.36 17.50 4.82
C SER A 221 2.74 17.83 3.46
N PRO A 222 3.54 18.28 2.47
CA PRO A 222 3.03 18.51 1.11
C PRO A 222 2.66 17.22 0.40
N TYR A 223 3.17 16.08 0.87
CA TYR A 223 2.88 14.75 0.36
C TYR A 223 2.56 13.80 1.51
N VAL A 224 1.44 13.08 1.40
CA VAL A 224 1.01 12.05 2.36
C VAL A 224 0.57 10.82 1.57
N MET A 225 1.25 9.69 1.79
CA MET A 225 0.85 8.37 1.31
C MET A 225 0.34 7.57 2.50
N SER A 226 -0.91 7.14 2.45
CA SER A 226 -1.43 6.19 3.44
C SER A 226 -1.38 4.76 2.93
N TYR A 227 -1.35 3.79 3.83
CA TYR A 227 -1.55 2.38 3.51
C TYR A 227 -2.32 1.71 4.65
N PHE A 228 -3.46 1.17 4.34
CA PHE A 228 -4.33 0.49 5.28
C PHE A 228 -4.69 -0.90 4.74
N HIS A 229 -5.18 -1.74 5.62
CA HIS A 229 -5.75 -3.04 5.27
C HIS A 229 -7.19 -3.09 5.77
N PRO A 230 -8.11 -3.81 5.13
CA PRO A 230 -9.48 -3.96 5.62
C PRO A 230 -9.56 -4.40 7.08
N ARG A 231 -8.64 -5.25 7.50
CA ARG A 231 -8.49 -5.71 8.88
C ARG A 231 -8.17 -4.62 9.90
N ASP A 232 -7.57 -3.51 9.49
CA ASP A 232 -7.25 -2.39 10.39
C ASP A 232 -8.50 -1.74 10.98
N PHE A 233 -9.66 -1.97 10.37
CA PHE A 233 -10.96 -1.41 10.76
C PHE A 233 -11.95 -2.48 11.27
N ASP A 234 -11.49 -3.70 11.48
CA ASP A 234 -12.30 -4.82 11.97
C ASP A 234 -11.92 -5.17 13.41
N CYS A 235 -12.58 -4.56 14.36
CA CYS A 235 -12.34 -4.83 15.78
C CYS A 235 -12.82 -6.22 16.24
N ASN A 236 -13.64 -6.89 15.43
CA ASN A 236 -14.18 -8.23 15.71
C ASN A 236 -13.43 -9.34 14.95
N GLN A 237 -12.29 -9.03 14.30
CA GLN A 237 -11.51 -10.04 13.61
C GLN A 237 -10.98 -11.10 14.57
N PRO A 238 -10.86 -12.36 14.14
CA PRO A 238 -10.22 -13.40 14.94
C PRO A 238 -8.77 -13.05 15.27
N MET A 239 -8.27 -13.58 16.37
CA MET A 239 -6.86 -13.43 16.76
C MET A 239 -6.11 -14.73 16.54
N LEU A 240 -4.94 -14.65 15.91
CA LEU A 240 -4.02 -15.79 15.83
C LEU A 240 -3.42 -16.05 17.22
N GLU A 241 -3.65 -17.24 17.74
CA GLU A 241 -3.24 -17.62 19.11
C GLU A 241 -1.73 -17.73 19.25
N ASP A 242 -1.04 -18.16 18.19
CA ASP A 242 0.38 -18.46 18.15
C ASP A 242 1.27 -17.26 17.79
N LEU A 243 0.72 -16.05 17.73
CA LEU A 243 1.50 -14.81 17.63
C LEU A 243 2.19 -14.49 18.97
N GLY A 244 3.47 -14.16 18.91
CA GLY A 244 4.19 -13.63 20.09
C GLY A 244 3.60 -12.29 20.59
N PRO A 245 3.79 -11.93 21.88
CA PRO A 245 3.14 -10.77 22.49
C PRO A 245 3.34 -9.45 21.75
N TYR A 246 4.54 -9.19 21.27
CA TYR A 246 4.87 -7.99 20.50
C TYR A 246 4.13 -7.94 19.15
N ARG A 247 4.05 -9.08 18.43
CA ARG A 247 3.29 -9.18 17.17
C ARG A 247 1.79 -9.04 17.43
N LYS A 248 1.25 -9.64 18.52
CA LYS A 248 -0.15 -9.43 18.95
C LYS A 248 -0.45 -7.97 19.21
N PHE A 249 0.38 -7.29 19.99
CA PHE A 249 0.22 -5.86 20.24
C PHE A 249 0.16 -5.06 18.93
N ARG A 250 1.12 -5.24 18.04
CA ARG A 250 1.15 -4.52 16.75
C ARG A 250 -0.05 -4.84 15.86
N ALA A 251 -0.54 -6.06 15.90
CA ALA A 251 -1.63 -6.52 15.05
C ALA A 251 -3.01 -6.02 15.52
N TYR A 252 -3.23 -5.94 16.83
CA TYR A 252 -4.59 -5.77 17.39
C TYR A 252 -4.77 -4.49 18.21
N TYR A 253 -3.69 -3.82 18.60
CA TYR A 253 -3.81 -2.57 19.37
C TYR A 253 -4.56 -1.49 18.59
N GLY A 254 -5.51 -0.81 19.25
CA GLY A 254 -6.22 0.35 18.73
C GLY A 254 -7.27 0.07 17.64
N LEU A 255 -7.64 -1.20 17.40
CA LEU A 255 -8.66 -1.57 16.41
C LEU A 255 -10.03 -0.94 16.68
N SER A 256 -10.45 -0.88 17.95
CA SER A 256 -11.77 -0.37 18.34
C SER A 256 -12.02 1.09 17.93
N ASN A 257 -10.97 1.91 17.89
CA ASN A 257 -11.07 3.33 17.57
C ASN A 257 -10.58 3.69 16.17
N SER A 258 -10.12 2.70 15.41
CA SER A 258 -9.42 2.92 14.14
C SER A 258 -10.37 3.46 13.07
N GLN A 259 -11.59 2.94 12.99
CA GLN A 259 -12.59 3.40 12.04
C GLN A 259 -12.98 4.87 12.29
N GLN A 260 -13.30 5.24 13.55
CA GLN A 260 -13.64 6.63 13.89
C GLN A 260 -12.48 7.58 13.61
N LYS A 261 -11.25 7.14 13.84
CA LYS A 261 -10.05 7.93 13.54
C LYS A 261 -9.87 8.17 12.04
N LEU A 262 -10.07 7.14 11.20
CA LEU A 262 -10.04 7.29 9.76
C LEU A 262 -11.17 8.19 9.27
N GLU A 263 -12.39 8.00 9.76
CA GLU A 263 -13.56 8.81 9.43
C GLU A 263 -13.30 10.29 9.68
N ARG A 264 -12.79 10.61 10.85
CA ARG A 264 -12.40 11.96 11.17
C ARG A 264 -11.34 12.49 10.20
N TRP A 265 -10.33 11.70 9.90
CA TRP A 265 -9.23 12.12 9.02
C TRP A 265 -9.69 12.43 7.60
N ILE A 266 -10.53 11.58 7.02
CA ILE A 266 -11.04 11.79 5.66
C ILE A 266 -12.19 12.80 5.58
N SER A 267 -12.81 13.17 6.72
CA SER A 267 -13.75 14.30 6.78
C SER A 267 -13.06 15.66 6.88
N GLU A 268 -11.85 15.69 7.45
CA GLU A 268 -11.05 16.92 7.58
C GLU A 268 -10.21 17.22 6.33
N TYR A 269 -9.88 16.21 5.51
CA TYR A 269 -8.98 16.33 4.36
C TYR A 269 -9.51 15.60 3.13
N THR A 270 -9.24 16.19 1.94
CA THR A 270 -9.52 15.51 0.67
C THR A 270 -8.35 14.64 0.28
N PHE A 271 -8.67 13.39 -0.11
CA PHE A 271 -7.72 12.40 -0.59
C PHE A 271 -8.01 12.06 -2.05
N THR A 272 -6.98 11.56 -2.72
CA THR A 272 -7.05 11.07 -4.09
C THR A 272 -6.47 9.66 -4.20
N ASN A 273 -6.63 9.03 -5.36
CA ASN A 273 -5.97 7.79 -5.74
C ASN A 273 -4.60 8.07 -6.39
N LEU A 274 -3.83 7.03 -6.70
CA LEU A 274 -2.53 7.16 -7.36
C LEU A 274 -2.66 7.67 -8.79
N HIS A 275 -3.69 7.30 -9.53
CA HIS A 275 -3.89 7.73 -10.92
C HIS A 275 -4.04 9.25 -11.03
N ASP A 276 -4.90 9.83 -10.19
CA ASP A 276 -5.13 11.27 -10.19
C ASP A 276 -3.90 12.02 -9.67
N ALA A 277 -3.22 11.45 -8.65
CA ALA A 277 -1.95 11.98 -8.16
C ALA A 277 -0.87 11.95 -9.24
N ASP A 278 -0.70 10.82 -9.94
CA ASP A 278 0.24 10.66 -11.06
C ASP A 278 -0.01 11.70 -12.16
N SER A 279 -1.28 11.89 -12.52
CA SER A 279 -1.70 12.86 -13.55
C SER A 279 -1.44 14.32 -13.16
N SER A 280 -1.32 14.61 -11.85
CA SER A 280 -1.05 15.96 -11.34
C SER A 280 0.43 16.30 -11.23
N ILE A 281 1.32 15.32 -11.41
CA ILE A 281 2.78 15.48 -11.27
C ILE A 281 3.42 15.79 -12.63
N ASP A 282 4.24 16.82 -12.66
CA ASP A 282 5.17 17.08 -13.76
C ASP A 282 6.42 16.19 -13.60
N TRP A 283 6.40 15.02 -14.21
CA TRP A 283 7.46 14.02 -14.10
C TRP A 283 8.80 14.44 -14.68
N GLU A 284 8.87 15.51 -15.46
CA GLU A 284 10.14 16.08 -15.95
C GLU A 284 10.88 16.86 -14.85
N LYS A 285 10.15 17.29 -13.82
CA LYS A 285 10.68 18.11 -12.72
C LYS A 285 10.91 17.35 -11.41
N VAL A 286 10.49 16.08 -11.32
CA VAL A 286 10.73 15.29 -10.12
C VAL A 286 12.17 14.81 -10.01
N PRO A 287 12.65 14.53 -8.80
CA PRO A 287 13.96 13.92 -8.63
C PRO A 287 14.07 12.56 -9.33
N VAL A 288 15.24 12.29 -9.85
CA VAL A 288 15.58 10.98 -10.43
C VAL A 288 16.58 10.27 -9.51
N VAL A 289 16.25 9.03 -9.18
CA VAL A 289 17.11 8.15 -8.37
C VAL A 289 17.67 7.06 -9.27
N ASP A 290 18.99 7.06 -9.49
CA ASP A 290 19.68 5.87 -9.96
C ASP A 290 19.80 4.91 -8.79
N ILE A 291 18.97 3.88 -8.79
CA ILE A 291 18.85 3.00 -7.63
C ILE A 291 20.09 2.12 -7.41
N ASN A 292 20.96 1.97 -8.41
CA ASN A 292 22.25 1.29 -8.27
C ASN A 292 23.24 2.09 -7.42
N SER A 293 23.00 3.40 -7.27
CA SER A 293 23.93 4.31 -6.58
C SER A 293 23.62 4.53 -5.09
N ILE A 294 22.55 3.92 -4.53
CA ILE A 294 22.08 4.12 -3.16
C ILE A 294 22.23 2.92 -2.22
#